data_391e19b4fe8bb4eff16cbd16aef14c83
#
_entry.id   391e19b4fe8bb4eff16cbd16aef14c83
#
_cell.length_a   1.000
_cell.length_b   1.000
_cell.length_c   1.000
_cell.angle_alpha   90.00
_cell.angle_beta   90.00
_cell.angle_gamma   90.00
#
_symmetry.space_group_name_H-M   'P 1'
#
loop_
_entity.id
_entity.type
_entity.pdbx_description
1 polymer ?
#
loop_
_entity_poly.entity_id
_entity_poly.type
_entity_poly.pdbx_seq_one_letter_code
_entity_poly.pdbx_strand_id
1 'polypeptide(L)'
;MFKAKMRDGKRVSGAVPYGYYRKPEDKQTLYVDEASASVVRCIFQLACDGMGATAIADTLSEDKILIPSAYARQNHPEDCQCTNYHDPYTWNATTVGYILNRREYLGHTVLGKTTRDNFKTKRKRIANEDELLVFYNTHEAIIDQETYDKAQRMRKRVSPRRNSEKPAHRLSELLYCADCGSRLAYINSKPKDGKIYDSNQAFRCSRYHNKYHSCTGHYIKASTIEMLIYQATKRVSQYVLKDEKEFVEQLKAQYELQCENDNTDDKKELLEAKRRMMDLDDLIKGLYENFTLGRLPERQFNRLMTEYDTEQSKLEQRISELETSTERISTKAVQIDKFVRLVKKYRDFEELTTPMLNDFIEKVVIHEAEGGRTKDRTQQVDIYFNFIGNFVLPLSEDEVEVLQSEEARRA
;
A
#
# COMPACT_ATOMS: atom_id res chain seq x y z
N MET A 1 -18.49 -20.62 25.70
CA MET A 1 -17.16 -20.60 26.35
C MET A 1 -16.07 -19.97 25.45
N PHE A 2 -15.79 -20.49 24.24
CA PHE A 2 -14.74 -19.91 23.34
C PHE A 2 -15.01 -18.46 22.91
N LYS A 3 -16.23 -18.14 22.47
CA LYS A 3 -16.57 -16.76 22.04
C LYS A 3 -16.46 -15.73 23.18
N ALA A 4 -16.75 -16.09 24.41
CA ALA A 4 -16.58 -15.21 25.56
C ALA A 4 -15.08 -14.93 25.80
N LYS A 5 -14.24 -15.95 25.82
CA LYS A 5 -12.78 -15.79 25.96
C LYS A 5 -12.17 -14.94 24.84
N MET A 6 -12.68 -15.07 23.58
CA MET A 6 -12.24 -14.23 22.48
C MET A 6 -12.62 -12.76 22.66
N ARG A 7 -13.82 -12.47 23.18
CA ARG A 7 -14.25 -11.09 23.47
C ARG A 7 -13.41 -10.44 24.58
N ASP A 8 -12.92 -11.25 25.53
CA ASP A 8 -12.03 -10.81 26.60
C ASP A 8 -10.55 -10.68 26.12
N GLY A 9 -10.28 -10.79 24.81
CA GLY A 9 -8.94 -10.70 24.25
C GLY A 9 -8.03 -11.90 24.54
N LYS A 10 -8.55 -12.95 25.17
CA LYS A 10 -7.78 -14.14 25.54
C LYS A 10 -7.53 -15.03 24.33
N ARG A 11 -6.28 -15.45 24.14
CA ARG A 11 -5.92 -16.38 23.07
C ARG A 11 -6.57 -17.74 23.31
N VAL A 12 -7.27 -18.23 22.29
CA VAL A 12 -7.95 -19.54 22.31
C VAL A 12 -7.28 -20.56 21.39
N SER A 13 -6.29 -20.14 20.58
CA SER A 13 -5.50 -21.01 19.71
C SER A 13 -4.26 -21.50 20.44
N GLY A 14 -3.99 -22.80 20.35
CA GLY A 14 -2.75 -23.40 20.84
C GLY A 14 -1.53 -23.12 19.96
N ALA A 15 -1.72 -22.76 18.68
CA ALA A 15 -0.61 -22.53 17.77
C ALA A 15 0.05 -21.16 18.00
N VAL A 16 1.37 -21.16 18.16
CA VAL A 16 2.21 -19.98 18.27
C VAL A 16 2.71 -19.60 16.88
N PRO A 17 2.66 -18.31 16.47
CA PRO A 17 3.28 -17.86 15.22
C PRO A 17 4.79 -18.08 15.26
N TYR A 18 5.38 -18.49 14.15
CA TYR A 18 6.84 -18.56 14.00
C TYR A 18 7.46 -17.19 14.27
N GLY A 19 8.57 -17.15 15.01
CA GLY A 19 9.14 -15.88 15.51
C GLY A 19 8.75 -15.55 16.95
N TYR A 20 7.79 -16.29 17.52
CA TYR A 20 7.36 -16.12 18.90
C TYR A 20 7.38 -17.46 19.66
N TYR A 21 7.45 -17.36 20.98
CA TYR A 21 7.26 -18.48 21.90
C TYR A 21 6.37 -18.05 23.07
N ARG A 22 5.95 -19.01 23.90
CA ARG A 22 5.22 -18.78 25.15
C ARG A 22 6.02 -19.30 26.34
N LYS A 23 5.93 -18.58 27.42
CA LYS A 23 6.46 -19.11 28.69
C LYS A 23 5.48 -20.12 29.28
N PRO A 24 5.94 -21.19 29.95
CA PRO A 24 5.07 -22.18 30.59
C PRO A 24 4.10 -21.54 31.59
N GLU A 25 4.54 -20.48 32.26
CA GLU A 25 3.79 -19.73 33.28
C GLU A 25 2.75 -18.78 32.70
N ASP A 26 3.01 -18.25 31.48
CA ASP A 26 2.13 -17.30 30.77
C ASP A 26 1.81 -17.78 29.34
N LYS A 27 0.68 -18.47 29.20
CA LYS A 27 0.20 -18.98 27.92
C LYS A 27 -0.57 -17.94 27.08
N GLN A 28 -0.77 -16.75 27.61
CA GLN A 28 -1.53 -15.70 26.92
C GLN A 28 -0.64 -14.74 26.14
N THR A 29 0.51 -14.38 26.67
CA THR A 29 1.46 -13.44 26.06
C THR A 29 2.41 -14.17 25.11
N LEU A 30 2.72 -13.51 23.97
CA LEU A 30 3.75 -13.95 23.05
C LEU A 30 5.05 -13.19 23.34
N TYR A 31 6.14 -13.93 23.42
CA TYR A 31 7.48 -13.39 23.58
C TYR A 31 8.27 -13.62 22.29
N VAL A 32 9.10 -12.64 21.89
CA VAL A 32 9.92 -12.74 20.69
C VAL A 32 11.01 -13.79 20.89
N ASP A 33 11.11 -14.72 19.95
CA ASP A 33 12.25 -15.65 19.82
C ASP A 33 13.18 -15.10 18.72
N GLU A 34 14.27 -14.47 19.14
CA GLU A 34 15.14 -13.70 18.25
C GLU A 34 15.72 -14.53 17.09
N ALA A 35 15.99 -15.82 17.33
CA ALA A 35 16.51 -16.71 16.29
C ALA A 35 15.50 -16.91 15.15
N SER A 36 14.25 -17.21 15.47
CA SER A 36 13.20 -17.35 14.44
C SER A 36 12.62 -16.02 13.97
N ALA A 37 12.67 -14.97 14.81
CA ALA A 37 12.26 -13.62 14.43
C ALA A 37 13.15 -13.01 13.35
N SER A 38 14.46 -13.30 13.37
CA SER A 38 15.39 -12.87 12.32
C SER A 38 14.99 -13.41 10.94
N VAL A 39 14.51 -14.66 10.89
CA VAL A 39 14.01 -15.27 9.64
C VAL A 39 12.70 -14.61 9.19
N VAL A 40 11.82 -14.26 10.12
CA VAL A 40 10.58 -13.51 9.80
C VAL A 40 10.92 -12.15 9.18
N ARG A 41 11.87 -11.41 9.77
CA ARG A 41 12.33 -10.12 9.22
C ARG A 41 12.92 -10.30 7.82
N CYS A 42 13.74 -11.34 7.61
CA CYS A 42 14.29 -11.67 6.29
C CYS A 42 13.19 -11.94 5.25
N ILE A 43 12.15 -12.73 5.60
CA ILE A 43 11.01 -13.01 4.71
C ILE A 43 10.29 -11.72 4.32
N PHE A 44 10.05 -10.81 5.27
CA PHE A 44 9.41 -9.52 4.99
C PHE A 44 10.30 -8.62 4.13
N GLN A 45 11.61 -8.61 4.36
CA GLN A 45 12.56 -7.84 3.55
C GLN A 45 12.57 -8.34 2.09
N LEU A 46 12.69 -9.65 1.87
CA LEU A 46 12.64 -10.25 0.53
C LEU A 46 11.32 -9.95 -0.19
N ALA A 47 10.19 -9.95 0.55
CA ALA A 47 8.90 -9.55 0.00
C ALA A 47 8.85 -8.06 -0.35
N CYS A 48 9.46 -7.18 0.44
CA CYS A 48 9.61 -5.75 0.15
C CYS A 48 10.49 -5.49 -1.08
N ASP A 49 11.45 -6.37 -1.34
CA ASP A 49 12.31 -6.32 -2.53
C ASP A 49 11.62 -6.87 -3.80
N GLY A 50 10.35 -7.29 -3.66
CA GLY A 50 9.51 -7.73 -4.78
C GLY A 50 9.61 -9.23 -5.09
N MET A 51 10.22 -10.04 -4.21
CA MET A 51 10.25 -11.49 -4.39
C MET A 51 8.88 -12.11 -4.10
N GLY A 52 8.44 -13.02 -4.97
CA GLY A 52 7.22 -13.81 -4.76
C GLY A 52 7.41 -14.89 -3.70
N ALA A 53 6.30 -15.34 -3.08
CA ALA A 53 6.33 -16.34 -2.00
C ALA A 53 7.05 -17.65 -2.38
N THR A 54 6.99 -18.07 -3.65
CA THR A 54 7.70 -19.26 -4.15
C THR A 54 9.21 -19.02 -4.16
N ALA A 55 9.67 -17.89 -4.73
CA ALA A 55 11.09 -17.58 -4.78
C ALA A 55 11.69 -17.40 -3.37
N ILE A 56 10.93 -16.78 -2.44
CA ILE A 56 11.35 -16.68 -1.03
C ILE A 56 11.49 -18.08 -0.42
N ALA A 57 10.52 -18.99 -0.66
CA ALA A 57 10.58 -20.35 -0.15
C ALA A 57 11.80 -21.11 -0.71
N ASP A 58 12.09 -20.95 -1.99
CA ASP A 58 13.26 -21.57 -2.63
C ASP A 58 14.57 -21.05 -1.99
N THR A 59 14.72 -19.75 -1.84
CA THR A 59 15.90 -19.13 -1.16
C THR A 59 16.10 -19.67 0.26
N LEU A 60 15.01 -19.72 1.08
CA LEU A 60 15.09 -20.24 2.44
C LEU A 60 15.46 -21.73 2.49
N SER A 61 15.02 -22.49 1.49
CA SER A 61 15.36 -23.93 1.35
C SER A 61 16.81 -24.12 0.95
N GLU A 62 17.33 -23.31 0.02
CA GLU A 62 18.73 -23.29 -0.40
C GLU A 62 19.67 -22.94 0.75
N ASP A 63 19.29 -21.95 1.58
CA ASP A 63 20.01 -21.52 2.77
C ASP A 63 19.89 -22.53 3.95
N LYS A 64 19.18 -23.65 3.76
CA LYS A 64 18.95 -24.69 4.76
C LYS A 64 18.41 -24.13 6.09
N ILE A 65 17.46 -23.21 6.00
CA ILE A 65 16.77 -22.67 7.17
C ILE A 65 15.66 -23.65 7.56
N LEU A 66 15.57 -23.97 8.87
CA LEU A 66 14.53 -24.89 9.37
C LEU A 66 13.13 -24.30 9.13
N ILE A 67 12.24 -25.15 8.61
CA ILE A 67 10.82 -24.79 8.49
C ILE A 67 10.19 -24.55 9.89
N PRO A 68 9.12 -23.76 10.03
CA PRO A 68 8.52 -23.44 11.33
C PRO A 68 8.17 -24.64 12.19
N SER A 69 7.67 -25.75 11.60
CA SER A 69 7.32 -26.96 12.32
C SER A 69 8.55 -27.73 12.84
N ALA A 70 9.63 -27.78 12.05
CA ALA A 70 10.88 -28.41 12.44
C ALA A 70 11.58 -27.60 13.54
N TYR A 71 11.60 -26.27 13.39
CA TYR A 71 12.14 -25.36 14.40
C TYR A 71 11.40 -25.47 15.74
N ALA A 72 10.05 -25.41 15.70
CA ALA A 72 9.22 -25.53 16.90
C ALA A 72 9.45 -26.87 17.59
N ARG A 73 9.56 -27.97 16.85
CA ARG A 73 9.81 -29.29 17.43
C ARG A 73 11.17 -29.40 18.14
N GLN A 74 12.16 -28.70 17.59
CA GLN A 74 13.52 -28.72 18.13
C GLN A 74 13.67 -27.82 19.37
N ASN A 75 13.09 -26.60 19.32
CA ASN A 75 13.35 -25.56 20.32
C ASN A 75 12.18 -25.32 21.28
N HIS A 76 10.94 -25.61 20.87
CA HIS A 76 9.70 -25.37 21.63
C HIS A 76 8.74 -26.56 21.50
N PRO A 77 9.13 -27.76 21.95
CA PRO A 77 8.35 -28.99 21.77
C PRO A 77 6.95 -28.92 22.39
N GLU A 78 6.78 -28.14 23.45
CA GLU A 78 5.50 -27.91 24.15
C GLU A 78 4.50 -27.12 23.32
N ASP A 79 4.96 -26.28 22.38
CA ASP A 79 4.15 -25.47 21.47
C ASP A 79 3.98 -26.13 20.09
N CYS A 80 4.70 -27.21 19.82
CA CYS A 80 4.67 -27.91 18.54
C CYS A 80 3.42 -28.77 18.41
N GLN A 81 2.54 -28.43 17.45
CA GLN A 81 1.36 -29.22 17.10
C GLN A 81 1.56 -30.14 15.89
N CYS A 82 2.68 -30.02 15.21
CA CYS A 82 2.97 -30.78 13.99
C CYS A 82 3.79 -32.02 14.31
N THR A 83 3.26 -33.18 13.97
CA THR A 83 3.92 -34.48 14.24
C THR A 83 4.79 -34.96 13.09
N ASN A 84 4.50 -34.53 11.86
CA ASN A 84 5.17 -35.04 10.64
C ASN A 84 5.52 -33.92 9.67
N TYR A 85 6.77 -33.90 9.21
CA TYR A 85 7.25 -33.18 8.04
C TYR A 85 8.20 -34.10 7.25
N HIS A 86 8.20 -33.96 5.93
CA HIS A 86 8.98 -34.83 5.08
C HIS A 86 10.47 -34.45 5.11
N ASP A 87 10.74 -33.14 5.03
CA ASP A 87 12.08 -32.57 5.07
C ASP A 87 12.07 -31.30 5.92
N PRO A 88 13.01 -31.15 6.89
CA PRO A 88 13.05 -30.00 7.81
C PRO A 88 13.46 -28.69 7.13
N TYR A 89 13.97 -28.69 5.93
CA TYR A 89 14.51 -27.54 5.22
C TYR A 89 13.68 -27.12 4.00
N THR A 90 12.72 -27.94 3.58
CA THR A 90 11.91 -27.64 2.39
C THR A 90 10.76 -26.70 2.75
N TRP A 91 10.98 -25.41 2.48
CA TRP A 91 9.95 -24.40 2.59
C TRP A 91 8.95 -24.49 1.43
N ASN A 92 7.74 -24.06 1.66
CA ASN A 92 6.73 -23.93 0.62
C ASN A 92 6.11 -22.53 0.58
N ALA A 93 5.64 -22.11 -0.58
CA ALA A 93 5.05 -20.80 -0.82
C ALA A 93 3.83 -20.53 0.10
N THR A 94 3.10 -21.57 0.49
CA THR A 94 1.93 -21.44 1.37
C THR A 94 2.36 -21.01 2.77
N THR A 95 3.43 -21.61 3.31
CA THR A 95 3.97 -21.24 4.63
C THR A 95 4.48 -19.78 4.63
N VAL A 96 5.24 -19.40 3.60
CA VAL A 96 5.68 -18.00 3.42
C VAL A 96 4.48 -17.05 3.32
N GLY A 97 3.46 -17.44 2.54
CA GLY A 97 2.23 -16.66 2.40
C GLY A 97 1.48 -16.50 3.73
N TYR A 98 1.44 -17.53 4.56
CA TYR A 98 0.84 -17.44 5.90
C TYR A 98 1.62 -16.51 6.82
N ILE A 99 2.96 -16.53 6.78
CA ILE A 99 3.81 -15.62 7.55
C ILE A 99 3.51 -14.17 7.12
N LEU A 100 3.60 -13.88 5.85
CA LEU A 100 3.38 -12.53 5.31
C LEU A 100 1.98 -11.96 5.58
N ASN A 101 0.95 -12.80 5.77
CA ASN A 101 -0.42 -12.35 6.03
C ASN A 101 -0.73 -12.10 7.52
N ARG A 102 0.17 -12.45 8.43
CA ARG A 102 -0.14 -12.40 9.86
C ARG A 102 0.08 -11.01 10.44
N ARG A 103 -1.01 -10.38 10.89
CA ARG A 103 -0.97 -9.10 11.65
C ARG A 103 -0.40 -9.27 13.06
N GLU A 104 -0.21 -10.49 13.54
CA GLU A 104 0.44 -10.76 14.83
C GLU A 104 1.89 -10.26 14.84
N TYR A 105 2.56 -10.18 13.71
CA TYR A 105 3.92 -9.63 13.63
C TYR A 105 4.00 -8.12 13.89
N LEU A 106 2.86 -7.42 13.87
CA LEU A 106 2.71 -6.02 14.26
C LEU A 106 2.44 -5.85 15.79
N GLY A 107 2.52 -6.92 16.56
CA GLY A 107 2.20 -6.90 17.99
C GLY A 107 0.70 -7.00 18.30
N HIS A 108 -0.14 -7.35 17.32
CA HIS A 108 -1.60 -7.43 17.49
C HIS A 108 -2.07 -8.87 17.72
N THR A 109 -3.07 -9.05 18.57
CA THR A 109 -3.76 -10.34 18.67
C THR A 109 -5.00 -10.34 17.81
N VAL A 110 -5.06 -11.25 16.81
CA VAL A 110 -6.18 -11.38 15.89
C VAL A 110 -6.91 -12.68 16.16
N LEU A 111 -8.17 -12.57 16.60
CA LEU A 111 -9.03 -13.68 16.94
C LEU A 111 -10.21 -13.78 15.96
N GLY A 112 -10.84 -14.96 15.92
CA GLY A 112 -12.02 -15.18 15.08
C GLY A 112 -11.73 -15.39 13.59
N LYS A 113 -10.49 -15.72 13.19
CA LYS A 113 -10.07 -15.93 11.78
C LYS A 113 -10.90 -16.95 11.00
N THR A 114 -11.57 -17.86 11.69
CA THR A 114 -12.47 -18.85 11.08
C THR A 114 -13.79 -18.87 11.81
N THR A 115 -14.89 -18.89 11.06
CA THR A 115 -16.24 -18.98 11.60
C THR A 115 -17.01 -20.15 10.97
N ARG A 116 -18.12 -20.51 11.58
CA ARG A 116 -19.07 -21.48 11.03
C ARG A 116 -20.41 -20.81 10.88
N ASP A 117 -20.95 -20.78 9.67
CA ASP A 117 -22.24 -20.11 9.40
C ASP A 117 -23.42 -20.89 9.99
N ASN A 118 -23.30 -22.21 9.99
CA ASN A 118 -24.38 -23.08 10.51
C ASN A 118 -23.79 -24.21 11.35
N PHE A 119 -24.41 -24.44 12.54
CA PHE A 119 -24.06 -25.55 13.43
C PHE A 119 -24.24 -26.93 12.78
N LYS A 120 -25.24 -27.07 11.89
CA LYS A 120 -25.54 -28.34 11.22
C LYS A 120 -24.55 -28.72 10.13
N THR A 121 -24.04 -27.75 9.36
CA THR A 121 -23.18 -28.03 8.19
C THR A 121 -21.73 -28.29 8.54
N LYS A 122 -21.28 -27.98 9.75
CA LYS A 122 -19.87 -28.10 10.23
C LYS A 122 -18.82 -27.46 9.32
N ARG A 123 -19.21 -26.82 8.19
CA ARG A 123 -18.29 -26.13 7.29
C ARG A 123 -17.68 -24.92 7.96
N LYS A 124 -16.35 -24.88 7.95
CA LYS A 124 -15.59 -23.70 8.37
C LYS A 124 -15.35 -22.79 7.17
N ARG A 125 -15.57 -21.50 7.31
CA ARG A 125 -15.12 -20.48 6.37
C ARG A 125 -14.14 -19.53 7.03
N ILE A 126 -13.35 -18.86 6.22
CA ILE A 126 -12.54 -17.73 6.66
C ILE A 126 -13.49 -16.59 7.01
N ALA A 127 -13.26 -15.95 8.14
CA ALA A 127 -14.04 -14.79 8.58
C ALA A 127 -13.70 -13.57 7.69
N ASN A 128 -14.70 -12.72 7.43
CA ASN A 128 -14.48 -11.44 6.78
C ASN A 128 -13.73 -10.49 7.73
N GLU A 129 -13.14 -9.40 7.21
CA GLU A 129 -12.39 -8.44 8.03
C GLU A 129 -13.24 -7.85 9.17
N ASP A 130 -14.51 -7.58 8.92
CA ASP A 130 -15.48 -7.04 9.89
C ASP A 130 -15.83 -8.02 11.04
N GLU A 131 -15.58 -9.31 10.83
CA GLU A 131 -15.84 -10.36 11.83
C GLU A 131 -14.63 -10.65 12.72
N LEU A 132 -13.47 -10.07 12.38
CA LEU A 132 -12.24 -10.26 13.14
C LEU A 132 -12.24 -9.43 14.42
N LEU A 133 -11.80 -10.05 15.49
CA LEU A 133 -11.52 -9.35 16.76
C LEU A 133 -10.02 -9.05 16.81
N VAL A 134 -9.68 -7.77 16.65
CA VAL A 134 -8.29 -7.30 16.65
C VAL A 134 -8.02 -6.53 17.94
N PHE A 135 -7.05 -6.99 18.71
CA PHE A 135 -6.54 -6.31 19.91
C PHE A 135 -5.15 -5.78 19.60
N TYR A 136 -4.99 -4.48 19.70
CA TYR A 136 -3.75 -3.79 19.32
C TYR A 136 -2.71 -3.83 20.45
N ASN A 137 -1.42 -3.91 20.08
CA ASN A 137 -0.27 -3.79 20.98
C ASN A 137 -0.32 -4.73 22.20
N THR A 138 -0.67 -6.00 21.97
CA THR A 138 -0.78 -7.01 23.01
C THR A 138 0.53 -7.73 23.32
N HIS A 139 1.53 -7.60 22.43
CA HIS A 139 2.86 -8.20 22.58
C HIS A 139 3.86 -7.42 21.72
N GLU A 140 5.14 -7.69 21.86
CA GLU A 140 6.21 -7.05 21.13
C GLU A 140 6.12 -7.33 19.63
N ALA A 141 6.23 -6.29 18.79
CA ALA A 141 6.20 -6.40 17.35
C ALA A 141 7.56 -6.86 16.80
N ILE A 142 7.55 -7.80 15.85
CA ILE A 142 8.75 -8.21 15.09
C ILE A 142 8.96 -7.30 13.89
N ILE A 143 7.89 -6.83 13.28
CA ILE A 143 7.86 -6.01 12.06
C ILE A 143 7.11 -4.71 12.35
N ASP A 144 7.62 -3.60 11.84
CA ASP A 144 6.93 -2.31 11.87
C ASP A 144 5.81 -2.23 10.82
N GLN A 145 4.88 -1.29 11.01
CA GLN A 145 3.71 -1.11 10.15
C GLN A 145 4.11 -0.76 8.70
N GLU A 146 5.17 0.04 8.53
CA GLU A 146 5.61 0.48 7.20
C GLU A 146 6.14 -0.68 6.36
N THR A 147 6.98 -1.54 6.95
CA THR A 147 7.51 -2.76 6.33
C THR A 147 6.38 -3.73 6.00
N TYR A 148 5.42 -3.91 6.91
CA TYR A 148 4.26 -4.77 6.67
C TYR A 148 3.44 -4.28 5.48
N ASP A 149 3.07 -3.00 5.46
CA ASP A 149 2.26 -2.41 4.39
C ASP A 149 2.98 -2.44 3.04
N LYS A 150 4.31 -2.21 3.04
CA LYS A 150 5.16 -2.33 1.85
C LYS A 150 5.13 -3.76 1.31
N ALA A 151 5.32 -4.76 2.16
CA ALA A 151 5.27 -6.17 1.78
C ALA A 151 3.89 -6.55 1.21
N GLN A 152 2.77 -6.09 1.81
CA GLN A 152 1.42 -6.34 1.27
C GLN A 152 1.21 -5.67 -0.10
N ARG A 153 1.70 -4.44 -0.30
CA ARG A 153 1.63 -3.76 -1.61
C ARG A 153 2.40 -4.53 -2.68
N MET A 154 3.63 -4.97 -2.36
CA MET A 154 4.45 -5.75 -3.30
C MET A 154 3.78 -7.08 -3.66
N ARG A 155 3.21 -7.80 -2.70
CA ARG A 155 2.48 -9.06 -2.94
C ARG A 155 1.26 -8.88 -3.83
N LYS A 156 0.52 -7.78 -3.72
CA LYS A 156 -0.61 -7.46 -4.62
C LYS A 156 -0.13 -7.17 -6.05
N ARG A 157 1.11 -6.68 -6.22
CA ARG A 157 1.72 -6.44 -7.53
C ARG A 157 2.19 -7.73 -8.19
N VAL A 158 2.66 -8.71 -7.41
CA VAL A 158 3.12 -10.00 -7.93
C VAL A 158 1.93 -10.85 -8.33
N SER A 159 1.66 -10.92 -9.63
CA SER A 159 0.60 -11.79 -10.18
C SER A 159 1.06 -13.23 -10.23
N PRO A 160 0.24 -14.21 -9.77
CA PRO A 160 0.59 -15.61 -9.88
C PRO A 160 0.69 -16.01 -11.36
N ARG A 161 1.87 -16.46 -11.79
CA ARG A 161 2.10 -16.90 -13.18
C ARG A 161 1.53 -18.28 -13.39
N ARG A 162 0.68 -18.40 -14.40
CA ARG A 162 0.34 -19.70 -14.98
C ARG A 162 1.48 -20.11 -15.92
N ASN A 163 2.29 -21.09 -15.49
CA ASN A 163 3.27 -21.82 -16.32
C ASN A 163 4.05 -20.94 -17.33
N SER A 164 5.06 -20.18 -16.90
CA SER A 164 6.04 -19.69 -17.85
C SER A 164 7.46 -19.92 -17.34
N GLU A 165 8.22 -20.67 -18.07
CA GLU A 165 9.68 -20.85 -17.92
C GLU A 165 10.45 -19.53 -18.16
N LYS A 166 9.74 -18.43 -18.45
CA LYS A 166 10.33 -17.13 -18.77
C LYS A 166 10.32 -16.22 -17.55
N PRO A 167 11.46 -15.65 -17.17
CA PRO A 167 11.51 -14.66 -16.08
C PRO A 167 10.62 -13.46 -16.42
N ALA A 168 9.94 -12.88 -15.40
CA ALA A 168 9.22 -11.65 -15.59
C ALA A 168 10.20 -10.50 -15.77
N HIS A 169 9.84 -9.60 -16.63
CA HIS A 169 10.55 -8.34 -16.70
C HIS A 169 10.23 -7.50 -15.44
N ARG A 170 11.22 -6.83 -14.85
CA ARG A 170 11.10 -6.04 -13.61
C ARG A 170 10.02 -4.94 -13.66
N LEU A 171 9.65 -4.48 -14.87
CA LEU A 171 8.60 -3.49 -15.10
C LEU A 171 7.20 -4.08 -15.33
N SER A 172 7.03 -5.40 -15.39
CA SER A 172 5.77 -6.05 -15.85
C SER A 172 4.54 -5.65 -15.05
N GLU A 173 4.69 -5.25 -13.79
CA GLU A 173 3.60 -4.95 -12.88
C GLU A 173 3.35 -3.44 -12.72
N LEU A 174 4.24 -2.61 -13.31
CA LEU A 174 4.22 -1.15 -13.16
C LEU A 174 3.56 -0.44 -14.32
N LEU A 175 3.44 -1.07 -15.49
CA LEU A 175 3.00 -0.42 -16.74
C LEU A 175 1.51 -0.61 -16.98
N TYR A 176 0.80 0.48 -17.24
CA TYR A 176 -0.64 0.54 -17.48
C TYR A 176 -0.96 1.27 -18.78
N CYS A 177 -2.04 0.88 -19.42
CA CYS A 177 -2.57 1.55 -20.60
C CYS A 177 -3.40 2.78 -20.20
N ALA A 178 -3.19 3.92 -20.83
CA ALA A 178 -3.93 5.15 -20.56
C ALA A 178 -5.43 5.00 -20.86
N ASP A 179 -5.79 4.34 -21.97
CA ASP A 179 -7.17 4.28 -22.46
C ASP A 179 -8.02 3.26 -21.69
N CYS A 180 -7.49 2.06 -21.46
CA CYS A 180 -8.28 0.98 -20.86
C CYS A 180 -7.90 0.63 -19.42
N GLY A 181 -6.88 1.26 -18.83
CA GLY A 181 -6.40 1.01 -17.48
C GLY A 181 -5.80 -0.39 -17.25
N SER A 182 -5.74 -1.24 -18.28
CA SER A 182 -5.20 -2.60 -18.14
C SER A 182 -3.68 -2.58 -18.08
N ARG A 183 -3.08 -3.56 -17.40
CA ARG A 183 -1.63 -3.74 -17.39
C ARG A 183 -1.11 -4.10 -18.77
N LEU A 184 0.08 -3.60 -19.11
CA LEU A 184 0.77 -3.99 -20.32
C LEU A 184 1.43 -5.36 -20.13
N ALA A 185 1.28 -6.21 -21.14
CA ALA A 185 1.92 -7.53 -21.19
C ALA A 185 3.34 -7.40 -21.75
N TYR A 186 4.30 -8.00 -21.07
CA TYR A 186 5.67 -8.15 -21.58
C TYR A 186 5.72 -9.19 -22.70
N ILE A 187 6.29 -8.78 -23.82
CA ILE A 187 6.47 -9.62 -24.99
C ILE A 187 7.97 -9.75 -25.25
N ASN A 188 8.41 -10.99 -25.33
CA ASN A 188 9.75 -11.34 -25.73
C ASN A 188 9.64 -12.30 -26.92
N SER A 189 9.74 -11.76 -28.12
CA SER A 189 9.70 -12.52 -29.35
C SER A 189 11.06 -13.17 -29.57
N LYS A 190 11.17 -14.48 -29.36
CA LYS A 190 12.39 -15.22 -29.72
C LYS A 190 12.41 -15.40 -31.24
N PRO A 191 13.44 -14.89 -31.92
CA PRO A 191 13.67 -15.23 -33.34
C PRO A 191 13.90 -16.75 -33.49
N LYS A 192 13.90 -17.23 -34.74
CA LYS A 192 14.12 -18.64 -35.07
C LYS A 192 15.46 -19.19 -34.58
N ASP A 193 16.44 -18.33 -34.36
CA ASP A 193 17.77 -18.65 -33.83
C ASP A 193 17.81 -18.87 -32.29
N GLY A 194 16.70 -18.66 -31.60
CA GLY A 194 16.56 -18.87 -30.15
C GLY A 194 17.25 -17.82 -29.28
N LYS A 195 17.95 -16.83 -29.86
CA LYS A 195 18.63 -15.75 -29.12
C LYS A 195 17.62 -14.68 -28.69
N ILE A 196 17.88 -14.06 -27.54
CA ILE A 196 17.09 -12.94 -27.04
C ILE A 196 17.80 -11.66 -27.47
N TYR A 197 17.12 -10.80 -28.24
CA TYR A 197 17.60 -9.49 -28.61
C TYR A 197 16.81 -8.42 -27.89
N ASP A 198 17.48 -7.36 -27.40
CA ASP A 198 16.82 -6.24 -26.74
C ASP A 198 15.79 -5.54 -27.61
N SER A 199 16.00 -5.54 -28.93
CA SER A 199 15.05 -5.01 -29.90
C SER A 199 13.70 -5.73 -29.92
N ASN A 200 13.64 -6.98 -29.42
CA ASN A 200 12.45 -7.82 -29.41
C ASN A 200 11.71 -7.82 -28.07
N GLN A 201 12.26 -7.11 -27.09
CA GLN A 201 11.67 -6.95 -25.78
C GLN A 201 10.78 -5.71 -25.74
N ALA A 202 9.50 -5.89 -25.48
CA ALA A 202 8.55 -4.79 -25.51
C ALA A 202 7.36 -5.05 -24.56
N PHE A 203 6.63 -3.99 -24.29
CA PHE A 203 5.35 -4.04 -23.59
C PHE A 203 4.21 -3.65 -24.53
N ARG A 204 3.09 -4.36 -24.40
CA ARG A 204 1.89 -4.12 -25.22
C ARG A 204 0.64 -4.22 -24.36
N CYS A 205 -0.36 -3.40 -24.68
CA CYS A 205 -1.65 -3.44 -24.00
C CYS A 205 -2.26 -4.85 -24.03
N SER A 206 -2.61 -5.39 -22.87
CA SER A 206 -3.15 -6.76 -22.74
C SER A 206 -4.50 -6.93 -23.45
N ARG A 207 -5.36 -5.89 -23.42
CA ARG A 207 -6.67 -5.93 -24.09
C ARG A 207 -6.56 -5.84 -25.59
N TYR A 208 -5.57 -5.11 -26.13
CA TYR A 208 -5.30 -5.10 -27.57
C TYR A 208 -4.71 -6.43 -28.03
N HIS A 209 -3.84 -7.04 -27.23
CA HIS A 209 -3.17 -8.30 -27.59
C HIS A 209 -4.10 -9.52 -27.51
N ASN A 210 -5.09 -9.50 -26.63
CA ASN A 210 -6.08 -10.56 -26.49
C ASN A 210 -7.13 -10.45 -27.61
N LYS A 211 -7.77 -11.59 -27.94
CA LYS A 211 -8.76 -11.72 -29.03
C LYS A 211 -9.92 -10.72 -29.04
N TYR A 212 -10.08 -9.93 -27.98
CA TYR A 212 -11.20 -8.99 -27.83
C TYR A 212 -10.99 -7.63 -28.47
N HIS A 213 -9.77 -7.26 -28.86
CA HIS A 213 -9.39 -5.96 -29.50
C HIS A 213 -10.17 -4.75 -28.94
N SER A 214 -10.38 -4.70 -27.64
CA SER A 214 -11.19 -3.68 -26.98
C SER A 214 -10.41 -2.40 -26.63
N CYS A 215 -9.20 -2.23 -27.20
CA CYS A 215 -8.34 -1.08 -26.98
C CYS A 215 -7.51 -0.83 -28.25
N THR A 216 -6.88 0.34 -28.36
CA THR A 216 -5.95 0.71 -29.41
C THR A 216 -4.53 0.18 -29.16
N GLY A 217 -3.63 0.36 -30.12
CA GLY A 217 -2.30 -0.27 -30.13
C GLY A 217 -1.26 0.44 -29.27
N HIS A 218 -1.25 0.21 -27.96
CA HIS A 218 -0.21 0.70 -27.07
C HIS A 218 0.99 -0.24 -27.06
N TYR A 219 2.13 0.27 -27.48
CA TYR A 219 3.39 -0.49 -27.60
C TYR A 219 4.58 0.38 -27.24
N ILE A 220 5.46 -0.11 -26.37
CA ILE A 220 6.71 0.54 -26.03
C ILE A 220 7.82 -0.50 -25.85
N LYS A 221 9.05 -0.18 -26.31
CA LYS A 221 10.22 -1.04 -26.09
C LYS A 221 10.63 -1.05 -24.61
N ALA A 222 11.09 -2.19 -24.13
CA ALA A 222 11.51 -2.35 -22.74
C ALA A 222 12.70 -1.43 -22.41
N SER A 223 13.71 -1.37 -23.28
CA SER A 223 14.87 -0.49 -23.11
C SER A 223 14.51 0.99 -23.08
N THR A 224 13.57 1.42 -23.90
CA THR A 224 13.13 2.83 -23.95
C THR A 224 12.45 3.23 -22.65
N ILE A 225 11.51 2.42 -22.15
CA ILE A 225 10.80 2.75 -20.93
C ILE A 225 11.71 2.67 -19.70
N GLU A 226 12.67 1.74 -19.65
CA GLU A 226 13.67 1.68 -18.59
C GLU A 226 14.53 2.94 -18.55
N MET A 227 14.99 3.39 -19.71
CA MET A 227 15.77 4.61 -19.82
C MET A 227 14.98 5.84 -19.37
N LEU A 228 13.70 5.96 -19.80
CA LEU A 228 12.83 7.07 -19.39
C LEU A 228 12.62 7.09 -17.88
N ILE A 229 12.33 5.94 -17.26
CA ILE A 229 12.14 5.84 -15.80
C ILE A 229 13.45 6.21 -15.08
N TYR A 230 14.60 5.71 -15.56
CA TYR A 230 15.90 6.04 -14.98
C TYR A 230 16.17 7.55 -15.03
N GLN A 231 16.00 8.17 -16.19
CA GLN A 231 16.23 9.61 -16.38
C GLN A 231 15.27 10.43 -15.50
N ALA A 232 13.99 10.10 -15.49
CA ALA A 232 12.99 10.80 -14.68
C ALA A 232 13.33 10.69 -13.18
N THR A 233 13.68 9.48 -12.69
CA THR A 233 14.05 9.27 -11.30
C THR A 233 15.31 10.03 -10.93
N LYS A 234 16.33 10.02 -11.80
CA LYS A 234 17.59 10.74 -11.59
C LYS A 234 17.38 12.25 -11.54
N ARG A 235 16.59 12.82 -12.47
CA ARG A 235 16.27 14.26 -12.53
C ARG A 235 15.51 14.70 -11.27
N VAL A 236 14.48 13.97 -10.86
CA VAL A 236 13.73 14.27 -9.62
C VAL A 236 14.64 14.18 -8.40
N SER A 237 15.47 13.14 -8.31
CA SER A 237 16.40 12.98 -7.19
C SER A 237 17.43 14.13 -7.12
N GLN A 238 17.99 14.52 -8.26
CA GLN A 238 18.93 15.65 -8.33
C GLN A 238 18.27 16.97 -7.93
N TYR A 239 17.03 17.21 -8.37
CA TYR A 239 16.27 18.38 -7.99
C TYR A 239 16.02 18.46 -6.48
N VAL A 240 15.56 17.36 -5.88
CA VAL A 240 15.36 17.26 -4.42
C VAL A 240 16.65 17.48 -3.64
N LEU A 241 17.78 16.95 -4.13
CA LEU A 241 19.08 17.10 -3.45
C LEU A 241 19.68 18.50 -3.61
N LYS A 242 19.34 19.24 -4.68
CA LYS A 242 19.79 20.60 -4.94
C LYS A 242 19.09 21.60 -4.03
N ASP A 243 17.76 21.56 -3.97
CA ASP A 243 16.97 22.42 -3.09
C ASP A 243 15.72 21.70 -2.57
N GLU A 244 15.88 21.10 -1.38
CA GLU A 244 14.81 20.37 -0.69
C GLU A 244 13.62 21.30 -0.33
N LYS A 245 13.91 22.57 0.03
CA LYS A 245 12.86 23.50 0.46
C LYS A 245 12.01 23.92 -0.71
N GLU A 246 12.63 24.30 -1.82
CA GLU A 246 11.96 24.67 -3.04
C GLU A 246 11.10 23.51 -3.58
N PHE A 247 11.63 22.30 -3.58
CA PHE A 247 10.88 21.10 -3.96
C PHE A 247 9.63 20.90 -3.11
N VAL A 248 9.75 21.01 -1.78
CA VAL A 248 8.62 20.86 -0.86
C VAL A 248 7.57 21.96 -1.10
N GLU A 249 8.01 23.18 -1.33
CA GLU A 249 7.10 24.34 -1.61
C GLU A 249 6.37 24.15 -2.94
N GLN A 250 7.07 23.73 -3.99
CA GLN A 250 6.44 23.47 -5.29
C GLN A 250 5.45 22.29 -5.25
N LEU A 251 5.78 21.22 -4.53
CA LEU A 251 4.83 20.13 -4.32
C LEU A 251 3.59 20.60 -3.53
N LYS A 252 3.78 21.38 -2.49
CA LYS A 252 2.65 21.96 -1.74
C LYS A 252 1.80 22.84 -2.64
N ALA A 253 2.41 23.73 -3.42
CA ALA A 253 1.70 24.60 -4.36
C ALA A 253 0.95 23.78 -5.43
N GLN A 254 1.54 22.72 -5.96
CA GLN A 254 0.87 21.82 -6.91
C GLN A 254 -0.33 21.09 -6.28
N TYR A 255 -0.22 20.69 -5.01
CA TYR A 255 -1.33 20.06 -4.28
C TYR A 255 -2.39 21.09 -3.85
N GLU A 256 -2.00 22.31 -3.52
CA GLU A 256 -2.92 23.42 -3.20
C GLU A 256 -3.72 23.86 -4.41
N LEU A 257 -3.11 23.90 -5.60
CA LEU A 257 -3.80 24.14 -6.87
C LEU A 257 -4.80 23.01 -7.23
N GLN A 258 -4.55 21.78 -6.76
CA GLN A 258 -5.49 20.67 -6.90
C GLN A 258 -6.60 20.68 -5.85
N CYS A 259 -6.39 21.40 -4.74
CA CYS A 259 -7.35 21.63 -3.64
C CYS A 259 -7.62 23.13 -3.55
N GLU A 260 -8.14 23.73 -4.64
CA GLU A 260 -8.47 25.16 -4.64
C GLU A 260 -9.36 25.51 -3.42
N ASN A 261 -8.82 26.40 -2.59
CA ASN A 261 -9.46 27.22 -1.56
C ASN A 261 -9.63 26.75 -0.11
N ASP A 262 -9.06 25.63 0.38
CA ASP A 262 -9.60 25.06 1.64
C ASP A 262 -8.70 25.11 2.91
N ASN A 263 -7.52 25.75 2.96
CA ASN A 263 -6.56 25.32 3.98
C ASN A 263 -6.44 26.08 5.30
N THR A 264 -6.79 27.36 5.36
CA THR A 264 -6.73 28.13 6.62
C THR A 264 -8.12 28.36 7.19
N ASP A 265 -9.10 28.52 6.33
CA ASP A 265 -10.48 28.76 6.72
C ASP A 265 -11.14 27.47 7.20
N ASP A 266 -10.85 26.31 6.58
CA ASP A 266 -11.34 24.99 7.00
C ASP A 266 -10.95 24.63 8.44
N LYS A 267 -9.71 24.93 8.86
CA LYS A 267 -9.29 24.66 10.24
C LYS A 267 -10.00 25.55 11.25
N LYS A 268 -10.25 26.81 10.90
CA LYS A 268 -11.02 27.74 11.76
C LYS A 268 -12.48 27.30 11.79
N GLU A 269 -13.06 27.01 10.63
CA GLU A 269 -14.44 26.52 10.52
C GLU A 269 -14.63 25.21 11.30
N LEU A 270 -13.69 24.27 11.22
CA LEU A 270 -13.71 23.02 12.01
C LEU A 270 -13.72 23.31 13.52
N LEU A 271 -12.88 24.23 13.97
CA LEU A 271 -12.80 24.61 15.39
C LEU A 271 -14.10 25.30 15.85
N GLU A 272 -14.65 26.20 15.05
CA GLU A 272 -15.90 26.89 15.31
C GLU A 272 -17.09 25.91 15.30
N ALA A 273 -17.15 25.00 14.33
CA ALA A 273 -18.18 23.97 14.25
C ALA A 273 -18.16 23.03 15.47
N LYS A 274 -16.97 22.58 15.89
CA LYS A 274 -16.81 21.75 17.11
C LYS A 274 -17.24 22.52 18.37
N ARG A 275 -16.88 23.79 18.47
CA ARG A 275 -17.29 24.64 19.60
C ARG A 275 -18.81 24.81 19.61
N ARG A 276 -19.41 25.10 18.46
CA ARG A 276 -20.86 25.23 18.35
C ARG A 276 -21.59 23.94 18.69
N MET A 277 -21.03 22.79 18.33
CA MET A 277 -21.58 21.47 18.71
C MET A 277 -21.61 21.31 20.25
N MET A 278 -20.53 21.69 20.94
CA MET A 278 -20.48 21.63 22.41
C MET A 278 -21.50 22.60 23.03
N ASP A 279 -21.63 23.81 22.48
CA ASP A 279 -22.61 24.79 22.96
C ASP A 279 -24.06 24.28 22.80
N LEU A 280 -24.36 23.58 21.69
CA LEU A 280 -25.66 22.93 21.45
C LEU A 280 -25.94 21.82 22.45
N ASP A 281 -24.95 20.98 22.77
CA ASP A 281 -25.10 19.92 23.79
C ASP A 281 -25.49 20.52 25.16
N ASP A 282 -24.87 21.64 25.54
CA ASP A 282 -25.19 22.31 26.80
C ASP A 282 -26.57 22.99 26.76
N LEU A 283 -26.96 23.56 25.63
CA LEU A 283 -28.30 24.11 25.41
C LEU A 283 -29.38 23.04 25.47
N ILE A 284 -29.18 21.86 24.86
CA ILE A 284 -30.08 20.73 24.90
C ILE A 284 -30.25 20.21 26.34
N LYS A 285 -29.16 20.09 27.10
CA LYS A 285 -29.23 19.72 28.53
C LYS A 285 -30.05 20.72 29.33
N GLY A 286 -29.76 22.03 29.16
CA GLY A 286 -30.54 23.10 29.84
C GLY A 286 -32.02 23.13 29.44
N LEU A 287 -32.31 22.84 28.16
CA LEU A 287 -33.68 22.75 27.66
C LEU A 287 -34.41 21.57 28.31
N TYR A 288 -33.77 20.41 28.43
CA TYR A 288 -34.32 19.22 29.08
C TYR A 288 -34.60 19.45 30.58
N GLU A 289 -33.66 20.12 31.29
CA GLU A 289 -33.83 20.46 32.69
C GLU A 289 -35.01 21.40 32.92
N ASN A 290 -35.13 22.46 32.11
CA ASN A 290 -36.24 23.40 32.22
C ASN A 290 -37.62 22.76 31.89
N PHE A 291 -37.64 21.80 30.97
CA PHE A 291 -38.84 21.04 30.66
C PHE A 291 -39.23 20.12 31.83
N THR A 292 -38.28 19.40 32.42
CA THR A 292 -38.56 18.51 33.57
C THR A 292 -39.00 19.27 34.82
N LEU A 293 -38.50 20.51 34.99
CA LEU A 293 -38.91 21.42 36.08
C LEU A 293 -40.28 22.10 35.83
N GLY A 294 -40.96 21.81 34.71
CA GLY A 294 -42.24 22.39 34.36
C GLY A 294 -42.19 23.87 33.97
N ARG A 295 -41.01 24.43 33.71
CA ARG A 295 -40.81 25.86 33.35
C ARG A 295 -41.01 26.11 31.86
N LEU A 296 -41.02 25.05 31.03
CA LEU A 296 -41.14 25.16 29.59
C LEU A 296 -42.35 24.35 29.09
N PRO A 297 -43.29 24.93 28.30
CA PRO A 297 -44.39 24.18 27.70
C PRO A 297 -43.93 23.17 26.68
N GLU A 298 -44.55 22.00 26.62
CA GLU A 298 -44.22 20.89 25.75
C GLU A 298 -44.12 21.26 24.27
N ARG A 299 -45.00 22.11 23.79
CA ARG A 299 -44.98 22.59 22.39
C ARG A 299 -43.71 23.40 22.07
N GLN A 300 -43.19 24.20 23.02
CA GLN A 300 -41.97 24.97 22.82
C GLN A 300 -40.76 24.07 22.91
N PHE A 301 -40.77 23.13 23.87
CA PHE A 301 -39.70 22.10 24.00
C PHE A 301 -39.52 21.32 22.71
N ASN A 302 -40.60 20.74 22.16
CA ASN A 302 -40.53 19.95 20.94
C ASN A 302 -40.03 20.74 19.73
N ARG A 303 -40.43 22.02 19.61
CA ARG A 303 -39.96 22.89 18.53
C ARG A 303 -38.48 23.16 18.63
N LEU A 304 -37.98 23.55 19.80
CA LEU A 304 -36.56 23.86 20.01
C LEU A 304 -35.67 22.61 19.90
N MET A 305 -36.15 21.46 20.39
CA MET A 305 -35.47 20.20 20.20
C MET A 305 -35.29 19.87 18.72
N THR A 306 -36.32 20.01 17.92
CA THR A 306 -36.23 19.75 16.47
C THR A 306 -35.30 20.72 15.75
N GLU A 307 -35.27 21.99 16.18
CA GLU A 307 -34.37 23.01 15.65
C GLU A 307 -32.90 22.64 15.99
N TYR A 308 -32.61 22.27 17.25
CA TYR A 308 -31.27 21.90 17.70
C TYR A 308 -30.78 20.57 17.10
N ASP A 309 -31.63 19.55 17.01
CA ASP A 309 -31.32 18.27 16.35
C ASP A 309 -30.99 18.48 14.86
N THR A 310 -31.70 19.37 14.19
CA THR A 310 -31.45 19.70 12.78
C THR A 310 -30.10 20.43 12.60
N GLU A 311 -29.79 21.35 13.51
CA GLU A 311 -28.51 22.07 13.51
C GLU A 311 -27.37 21.11 13.84
N GLN A 312 -27.51 20.24 14.83
CA GLN A 312 -26.53 19.23 15.21
C GLN A 312 -26.20 18.29 14.04
N SER A 313 -27.21 17.76 13.37
CA SER A 313 -27.01 16.86 12.22
C SER A 313 -26.24 17.53 11.07
N LYS A 314 -26.49 18.82 10.81
CA LYS A 314 -25.76 19.59 9.80
C LYS A 314 -24.31 19.83 10.21
N LEU A 315 -24.07 20.15 11.48
CA LEU A 315 -22.70 20.36 12.01
C LEU A 315 -21.90 19.06 12.03
N GLU A 316 -22.51 17.92 12.40
CA GLU A 316 -21.87 16.60 12.35
C GLU A 316 -21.39 16.26 10.93
N GLN A 317 -22.26 16.44 9.94
CA GLN A 317 -21.88 16.22 8.55
C GLN A 317 -20.73 17.13 8.13
N ARG A 318 -20.80 18.43 8.45
CA ARG A 318 -19.78 19.42 8.09
C ARG A 318 -18.45 19.15 8.80
N ILE A 319 -18.45 18.78 10.07
CA ILE A 319 -17.27 18.36 10.83
C ILE A 319 -16.61 17.16 10.18
N SER A 320 -17.40 16.14 9.79
CA SER A 320 -16.87 14.94 9.11
C SER A 320 -16.19 15.27 7.76
N GLU A 321 -16.78 16.19 6.97
CA GLU A 321 -16.20 16.65 5.72
C GLU A 321 -14.86 17.39 5.95
N LEU A 322 -14.83 18.33 6.91
CA LEU A 322 -13.64 19.12 7.26
C LEU A 322 -12.54 18.26 7.90
N GLU A 323 -12.87 17.28 8.73
CA GLU A 323 -11.91 16.32 9.28
C GLU A 323 -11.26 15.49 8.17
N THR A 324 -12.06 15.00 7.22
CA THR A 324 -11.56 14.22 6.08
C THR A 324 -10.59 15.04 5.21
N SER A 325 -10.90 16.33 4.96
CA SER A 325 -10.01 17.23 4.20
C SER A 325 -8.70 17.48 4.94
N THR A 326 -8.77 17.78 6.25
CA THR A 326 -7.60 18.06 7.09
C THR A 326 -6.68 16.83 7.24
N GLU A 327 -7.24 15.62 7.38
CA GLU A 327 -6.48 14.37 7.42
C GLU A 327 -5.76 14.09 6.10
N ARG A 328 -6.39 14.37 4.97
CA ARG A 328 -5.75 14.22 3.64
C ARG A 328 -4.52 15.08 3.50
N ILE A 329 -4.56 16.33 3.98
CA ILE A 329 -3.44 17.28 3.92
C ILE A 329 -2.30 16.83 4.83
N SER A 330 -2.59 16.46 6.07
CA SER A 330 -1.57 15.96 7.01
C SER A 330 -0.88 14.70 6.50
N THR A 331 -1.65 13.79 5.90
CA THR A 331 -1.14 12.56 5.29
C THR A 331 -0.20 12.87 4.13
N LYS A 332 -0.53 13.87 3.29
CA LYS A 332 0.32 14.28 2.15
C LYS A 332 1.66 14.86 2.61
N ALA A 333 1.67 15.71 3.65
CA ALA A 333 2.91 16.25 4.21
C ALA A 333 3.85 15.13 4.69
N VAL A 334 3.33 14.13 5.38
CA VAL A 334 4.09 12.94 5.81
C VAL A 334 4.61 12.15 4.59
N GLN A 335 3.85 12.08 3.50
CA GLN A 335 4.26 11.40 2.27
C GLN A 335 5.42 12.12 1.58
N ILE A 336 5.42 13.45 1.54
CA ILE A 336 6.52 14.26 0.98
C ILE A 336 7.81 14.00 1.76
N ASP A 337 7.76 14.02 3.10
CA ASP A 337 8.92 13.73 3.94
C ASP A 337 9.47 12.31 3.69
N LYS A 338 8.58 11.33 3.48
CA LYS A 338 9.00 9.96 3.14
C LYS A 338 9.72 9.91 1.81
N PHE A 339 9.25 10.64 0.80
CA PHE A 339 9.91 10.71 -0.50
C PHE A 339 11.30 11.35 -0.41
N VAL A 340 11.44 12.46 0.32
CA VAL A 340 12.73 13.11 0.54
C VAL A 340 13.72 12.16 1.23
N ARG A 341 13.27 11.42 2.26
CA ARG A 341 14.12 10.39 2.91
C ARG A 341 14.52 9.29 1.94
N LEU A 342 13.63 8.88 1.05
CA LEU A 342 13.90 7.87 0.03
C LEU A 342 14.99 8.35 -0.94
N VAL A 343 14.89 9.58 -1.43
CA VAL A 343 15.93 10.21 -2.28
C VAL A 343 17.27 10.27 -1.55
N LYS A 344 17.29 10.66 -0.27
CA LYS A 344 18.50 10.70 0.54
C LYS A 344 19.14 9.31 0.76
N LYS A 345 18.31 8.26 0.82
CA LYS A 345 18.76 6.87 0.94
C LYS A 345 19.51 6.40 -0.31
N TYR A 346 19.07 6.85 -1.50
CA TYR A 346 19.60 6.44 -2.80
C TYR A 346 20.32 7.60 -3.52
N ARG A 347 21.28 8.25 -2.86
CA ARG A 347 21.87 9.52 -3.33
C ARG A 347 22.52 9.45 -4.71
N ASP A 348 23.38 8.45 -4.92
CA ASP A 348 24.20 8.35 -6.14
C ASP A 348 24.05 6.95 -6.72
N PHE A 349 23.13 6.80 -7.68
CA PHE A 349 22.95 5.53 -8.37
C PHE A 349 23.29 5.67 -9.85
N GLU A 350 24.10 4.74 -10.33
CA GLU A 350 24.40 4.61 -11.76
C GLU A 350 23.38 3.75 -12.47
N GLU A 351 22.78 2.79 -11.76
CA GLU A 351 21.77 1.88 -12.28
C GLU A 351 20.53 1.83 -11.37
N LEU A 352 19.36 1.67 -12.00
CA LEU A 352 18.09 1.52 -11.28
C LEU A 352 17.86 0.06 -10.94
N THR A 353 18.07 -0.30 -9.68
CA THR A 353 17.83 -1.66 -9.19
C THR A 353 16.31 -1.94 -9.03
N THR A 354 15.92 -3.22 -8.98
CA THR A 354 14.51 -3.59 -8.77
C THR A 354 13.94 -3.06 -7.46
N PRO A 355 14.63 -3.11 -6.32
CA PRO A 355 14.17 -2.47 -5.08
C PRO A 355 13.96 -0.95 -5.24
N MET A 356 14.88 -0.25 -5.90
CA MET A 356 14.73 1.19 -6.18
C MET A 356 13.50 1.48 -7.04
N LEU A 357 13.28 0.71 -8.10
CA LEU A 357 12.08 0.82 -8.93
C LEU A 357 10.80 0.73 -8.07
N ASN A 358 10.75 -0.26 -7.21
CA ASN A 358 9.60 -0.47 -6.34
C ASN A 358 9.44 0.61 -5.27
N ASP A 359 10.53 1.20 -4.80
CA ASP A 359 10.53 2.28 -3.83
C ASP A 359 10.12 3.61 -4.47
N PHE A 360 10.61 3.92 -5.67
CA PHE A 360 10.35 5.19 -6.33
C PHE A 360 9.05 5.21 -7.14
N ILE A 361 8.71 4.13 -7.86
CA ILE A 361 7.65 4.13 -8.87
C ILE A 361 6.39 3.43 -8.36
N GLU A 362 5.28 4.16 -8.40
CA GLU A 362 3.94 3.62 -8.12
C GLU A 362 3.38 2.92 -9.36
N LYS A 363 3.32 3.63 -10.47
CA LYS A 363 2.84 3.15 -11.76
C LYS A 363 3.37 4.04 -12.89
N VAL A 364 3.35 3.50 -14.11
CA VAL A 364 3.65 4.25 -15.34
C VAL A 364 2.51 4.04 -16.32
N VAL A 365 1.98 5.11 -16.85
CA VAL A 365 0.84 5.09 -17.79
C VAL A 365 1.36 5.39 -19.19
N ILE A 366 1.06 4.51 -20.12
CA ILE A 366 1.50 4.58 -21.51
C ILE A 366 0.31 4.99 -22.38
N HIS A 367 0.44 6.13 -23.05
CA HIS A 367 -0.55 6.63 -24.01
C HIS A 367 -0.36 6.02 -25.40
N GLU A 368 -1.33 6.19 -26.28
CA GLU A 368 -1.20 5.84 -27.68
C GLU A 368 -0.14 6.73 -28.34
N ALA A 369 0.62 6.16 -29.25
CA ALA A 369 1.64 6.92 -29.95
C ALA A 369 1.03 7.64 -31.15
N GLU A 370 1.34 8.89 -31.31
CA GLU A 370 0.95 9.74 -32.45
C GLU A 370 2.01 9.71 -33.55
N GLY A 371 1.62 10.01 -34.81
CA GLY A 371 2.55 10.08 -35.93
C GLY A 371 2.77 8.79 -36.71
N GLY A 372 2.00 7.73 -36.44
CA GLY A 372 2.03 6.48 -37.21
C GLY A 372 3.38 5.74 -37.17
N ARG A 373 3.88 5.25 -38.32
CA ARG A 373 5.18 4.55 -38.43
C ARG A 373 6.32 5.45 -38.90
N THR A 374 6.25 6.74 -38.66
CA THR A 374 7.25 7.72 -39.06
C THR A 374 8.38 7.85 -38.03
N LYS A 375 9.47 8.55 -38.42
CA LYS A 375 10.58 8.86 -37.50
C LYS A 375 10.18 9.88 -36.44
N ASP A 376 9.16 10.69 -36.71
CA ASP A 376 8.65 11.76 -35.84
C ASP A 376 7.52 11.28 -34.90
N ARG A 377 7.49 9.97 -34.64
CA ARG A 377 6.52 9.38 -33.76
C ARG A 377 6.76 9.82 -32.31
N THR A 378 5.77 10.46 -31.72
CA THR A 378 5.76 10.86 -30.32
C THR A 378 4.86 9.94 -29.50
N GLN A 379 5.20 9.74 -28.23
CA GLN A 379 4.39 8.94 -27.31
C GLN A 379 4.50 9.53 -25.90
N GLN A 380 3.37 9.90 -25.35
CA GLN A 380 3.31 10.39 -23.97
C GLN A 380 3.43 9.22 -22.99
N VAL A 381 4.21 9.43 -21.93
CA VAL A 381 4.43 8.49 -20.84
C VAL A 381 4.35 9.25 -19.52
N ASP A 382 3.36 8.91 -18.69
CA ASP A 382 3.20 9.52 -17.38
C ASP A 382 3.79 8.61 -16.30
N ILE A 383 4.73 9.14 -15.53
CA ILE A 383 5.41 8.40 -14.46
C ILE A 383 4.87 8.90 -13.12
N TYR A 384 4.26 8.00 -12.36
CA TYR A 384 3.76 8.27 -11.01
C TYR A 384 4.75 7.75 -9.98
N PHE A 385 5.27 8.67 -9.19
CA PHE A 385 6.18 8.34 -8.09
C PHE A 385 5.41 7.96 -6.84
N ASN A 386 5.94 7.02 -6.06
CA ASN A 386 5.41 6.72 -4.74
C ASN A 386 5.45 7.99 -3.88
N PHE A 387 4.39 8.24 -3.13
CA PHE A 387 4.22 9.36 -2.20
C PHE A 387 3.92 10.72 -2.84
N ILE A 388 4.45 11.03 -4.03
CA ILE A 388 4.30 12.36 -4.67
C ILE A 388 3.47 12.32 -5.97
N GLY A 389 3.04 11.14 -6.43
CA GLY A 389 2.21 11.00 -7.64
C GLY A 389 2.91 11.40 -8.93
N ASN A 390 2.18 12.00 -9.87
CA ASN A 390 2.75 12.51 -11.12
C ASN A 390 3.33 13.92 -10.88
N PHE A 391 4.64 13.97 -10.65
CA PHE A 391 5.37 15.22 -10.47
C PHE A 391 6.04 15.61 -11.78
N VAL A 392 5.64 16.76 -12.32
CA VAL A 392 6.24 17.36 -13.51
C VAL A 392 7.31 18.35 -13.05
N LEU A 393 8.57 18.03 -13.37
CA LEU A 393 9.67 18.95 -13.09
C LEU A 393 9.48 20.26 -13.88
N PRO A 394 9.71 21.41 -13.26
CA PRO A 394 9.80 22.66 -14.02
C PRO A 394 10.91 22.53 -15.07
N LEU A 395 10.66 23.06 -16.25
CA LEU A 395 11.65 23.09 -17.31
C LEU A 395 12.85 23.90 -16.85
N SER A 396 14.07 23.38 -17.06
CA SER A 396 15.29 24.15 -16.80
C SER A 396 15.39 25.33 -17.79
N GLU A 397 16.12 26.38 -17.41
CA GLU A 397 16.30 27.54 -18.31
C GLU A 397 16.84 27.14 -19.68
N ASP A 398 17.78 26.18 -19.73
CA ASP A 398 18.33 25.64 -20.96
C ASP A 398 17.25 24.91 -21.83
N GLU A 399 16.33 24.16 -21.18
CA GLU A 399 15.23 23.49 -21.89
C GLU A 399 14.19 24.47 -22.42
N VAL A 400 13.95 25.56 -21.72
CA VAL A 400 13.07 26.66 -22.16
C VAL A 400 13.68 27.35 -23.40
N GLU A 401 14.99 27.63 -23.37
CA GLU A 401 15.70 28.22 -24.52
C GLU A 401 15.67 27.31 -25.76
N VAL A 402 15.87 25.99 -25.55
CA VAL A 402 15.79 25.01 -26.65
C VAL A 402 14.39 24.97 -27.25
N LEU A 403 13.34 24.91 -26.44
CA LEU A 403 11.96 24.92 -26.91
C LEU A 403 11.61 26.22 -27.68
N GLN A 404 12.00 27.38 -27.14
CA GLN A 404 11.80 28.67 -27.81
C GLN A 404 12.56 28.76 -29.13
N SER A 405 13.78 28.19 -29.19
CA SER A 405 14.56 28.16 -30.44
C SER A 405 13.97 27.20 -31.48
N GLU A 406 13.34 26.11 -31.08
CA GLU A 406 12.65 25.18 -31.98
C GLU A 406 11.31 25.74 -32.48
N GLU A 407 10.55 26.45 -31.65
CA GLU A 407 9.34 27.16 -32.06
C GLU A 407 9.67 28.29 -33.05
N ALA A 408 10.75 29.03 -32.80
CA ALA A 408 11.21 30.06 -33.72
C ALA A 408 11.73 29.52 -35.07
N ARG A 409 12.14 28.25 -35.15
CA ARG A 409 12.53 27.57 -36.39
C ARG A 409 11.34 26.99 -37.17
N ARG A 410 10.19 26.80 -36.51
CA ARG A 410 8.95 26.28 -37.12
C ARG A 410 7.99 27.39 -37.55
N ALA A 411 8.17 28.63 -37.09
CA ALA A 411 7.45 29.82 -37.51
C ALA A 411 8.15 30.51 -38.72
#